data_758d911a0f90a322daf66ee75981e684
#
_entry.id   758d911a0f90a322daf66ee75981e684
#
_cell.length_a   1.000
_cell.length_b   1.000
_cell.length_c   1.000
_cell.angle_alpha   90.00
_cell.angle_beta   90.00
_cell.angle_gamma   90.00
#
_symmetry.space_group_name_H-M   'P 1'
#
loop_
_entity.id
_entity.type
_entity.pdbx_description
1 polymer ?
#
loop_
_entity_poly.entity_id
_entity_poly.type
_entity_poly.pdbx_seq_one_letter_code
_entity_poly.pdbx_strand_id
1 'polypeptide(L)'
;MKNHDSLWINATLTVVTQKGMPETISPAAIACKDGLISYLCLMSDLPQNPDEMATQVIDVAGACITPGLIDCHTHLVFGGNRAEEFNLRLQGHSYAQIAKQGGGIMSTVSQTRAATEQVLENSTRTRLDQLLADGVTT
;
A
#
# COMPACT_ATOMS: atom_id res chain seq x y z
N MET A 1 32.33 -12.17 2.53
CA MET A 1 30.97 -12.67 2.91
C MET A 1 29.96 -11.62 2.51
N LYS A 2 28.87 -12.01 1.89
CA LYS A 2 27.78 -11.09 1.53
C LYS A 2 27.12 -10.57 2.81
N ASN A 3 27.04 -9.25 2.95
CA ASN A 3 26.61 -8.60 4.20
C ASN A 3 25.11 -8.32 4.23
N HIS A 4 24.43 -8.43 3.06
CA HIS A 4 23.01 -8.13 2.91
C HIS A 4 22.26 -9.30 2.27
N ASP A 5 20.97 -9.41 2.55
CA ASP A 5 20.10 -10.42 1.94
C ASP A 5 19.72 -9.99 0.53
N SER A 6 19.28 -8.75 0.38
CA SER A 6 18.86 -8.15 -0.88
C SER A 6 19.42 -6.74 -1.04
N LEU A 7 19.73 -6.37 -2.29
CA LEU A 7 20.19 -5.04 -2.70
C LEU A 7 19.45 -4.65 -3.98
N TRP A 8 18.69 -3.56 -3.91
CA TRP A 8 18.09 -2.93 -5.08
C TRP A 8 18.99 -1.80 -5.55
N ILE A 9 19.32 -1.82 -6.84
CA ILE A 9 20.19 -0.85 -7.49
C ILE A 9 19.46 -0.05 -8.57
N ASN A 10 20.06 1.08 -8.96
CA ASN A 10 19.50 2.00 -9.95
C ASN A 10 18.07 2.48 -9.60
N ALA A 11 17.80 2.66 -8.32
CA ALA A 11 16.50 3.12 -7.82
C ALA A 11 16.41 4.65 -7.77
N THR A 12 15.18 5.15 -7.85
CA THR A 12 14.82 6.50 -7.41
C THR A 12 14.16 6.36 -6.03
N LEU A 13 14.89 6.68 -4.97
CA LEU A 13 14.40 6.53 -3.60
C LEU A 13 13.72 7.80 -3.13
N THR A 14 12.52 7.68 -2.57
CA THR A 14 11.92 8.74 -1.77
C THR A 14 12.15 8.44 -0.29
N VAL A 15 12.87 9.30 0.38
CA VAL A 15 13.17 9.18 1.81
C VAL A 15 12.49 10.31 2.59
N VAL A 16 12.14 10.04 3.84
CA VAL A 16 11.63 11.08 4.74
C VAL A 16 12.75 11.53 5.64
N THR A 17 13.11 12.81 5.55
CA THR A 17 14.16 13.39 6.36
C THR A 17 13.74 13.53 7.82
N GLN A 18 14.70 13.79 8.71
CA GLN A 18 14.41 14.07 10.13
C GLN A 18 13.46 15.25 10.35
N LYS A 19 13.33 16.15 9.36
CA LYS A 19 12.38 17.27 9.39
C LYS A 19 10.98 16.89 8.87
N GLY A 20 10.77 15.62 8.52
CA GLY A 20 9.50 15.13 7.97
C GLY A 20 9.25 15.52 6.52
N MET A 21 10.25 16.06 5.82
CA MET A 21 10.12 16.44 4.42
C MET A 21 10.58 15.30 3.51
N PRO A 22 9.86 15.01 2.42
CA PRO A 22 10.31 14.03 1.44
C PRO A 22 11.50 14.59 0.66
N GLU A 23 12.50 13.75 0.46
CA GLU A 23 13.64 13.99 -0.44
C GLU A 23 13.76 12.84 -1.43
N THR A 24 14.26 13.15 -2.63
CA THR A 24 14.52 12.15 -3.66
C THR A 24 16.02 11.97 -3.85
N ILE A 25 16.48 10.72 -3.82
CA ILE A 25 17.85 10.30 -4.05
C ILE A 25 17.88 9.41 -5.30
N SER A 26 18.62 9.81 -6.34
CA SER A 26 18.65 9.07 -7.61
C SER A 26 19.92 9.37 -8.42
N PRO A 27 20.54 8.40 -9.10
CA PRO A 27 20.29 6.97 -8.92
C PRO A 27 20.86 6.47 -7.59
N ALA A 28 20.15 5.58 -6.93
CA ALA A 28 20.48 5.12 -5.59
C ALA A 28 20.41 3.61 -5.44
N ALA A 29 20.99 3.12 -4.36
CA ALA A 29 20.91 1.74 -3.92
C ALA A 29 20.36 1.65 -2.50
N ILE A 30 19.56 0.61 -2.23
CA ILE A 30 19.04 0.28 -0.91
C ILE A 30 19.19 -1.21 -0.65
N ALA A 31 19.71 -1.58 0.51
CA ALA A 31 19.86 -2.97 0.92
C ALA A 31 19.08 -3.29 2.19
N CYS A 32 18.65 -4.56 2.26
CA CYS A 32 18.01 -5.11 3.45
C CYS A 32 18.80 -6.30 3.99
N LYS A 33 18.75 -6.46 5.31
CA LYS A 33 19.24 -7.61 6.04
C LYS A 33 18.31 -7.91 7.20
N ASP A 34 17.94 -9.17 7.36
CA ASP A 34 17.07 -9.64 8.45
C ASP A 34 15.76 -8.81 8.57
N GLY A 35 15.18 -8.41 7.41
CA GLY A 35 13.96 -7.63 7.33
C GLY A 35 14.10 -6.13 7.62
N LEU A 36 15.32 -5.64 7.83
CA LEU A 36 15.60 -4.23 8.10
C LEU A 36 16.40 -3.59 6.97
N ILE A 37 16.20 -2.29 6.74
CA ILE A 37 17.06 -1.51 5.86
C ILE A 37 18.43 -1.42 6.51
N SER A 38 19.44 -1.98 5.85
CA SER A 38 20.80 -2.09 6.37
C SER A 38 21.81 -1.16 5.70
N TYR A 39 21.45 -0.64 4.50
CA TYR A 39 22.32 0.25 3.74
C TYR A 39 21.51 1.10 2.77
N LEU A 40 21.94 2.34 2.54
CA LEU A 40 21.38 3.25 1.56
C LEU A 40 22.46 4.25 1.10
N CYS A 41 22.63 4.42 -0.22
CA CYS A 41 23.56 5.39 -0.78
C CYS A 41 23.18 5.80 -2.21
N LEU A 42 23.88 6.81 -2.74
CA LEU A 42 23.91 7.03 -4.18
C LEU A 42 24.66 5.87 -4.86
N MET A 43 24.29 5.57 -6.10
CA MET A 43 25.00 4.55 -6.90
C MET A 43 26.50 4.86 -7.05
N SER A 44 26.87 6.15 -7.14
CA SER A 44 28.25 6.60 -7.20
C SER A 44 29.09 6.25 -5.96
N ASP A 45 28.42 6.06 -4.83
CA ASP A 45 29.06 5.85 -3.53
C ASP A 45 29.05 4.38 -3.11
N LEU A 46 28.61 3.49 -4.01
CA LEU A 46 28.61 2.06 -3.74
C LEU A 46 30.04 1.55 -3.56
N PRO A 47 30.39 0.98 -2.39
CA PRO A 47 31.79 0.71 -2.06
C PRO A 47 32.38 -0.52 -2.77
N GLN A 48 31.54 -1.39 -3.31
CA GLN A 48 31.91 -2.68 -3.90
C GLN A 48 30.98 -3.04 -5.06
N ASN A 49 31.33 -4.08 -5.82
CA ASN A 49 30.43 -4.68 -6.79
C ASN A 49 29.17 -5.16 -6.07
N PRO A 50 27.97 -4.81 -6.56
CA PRO A 50 26.68 -5.23 -5.98
C PRO A 50 26.59 -6.73 -5.69
N ASP A 51 27.09 -7.58 -6.58
CA ASP A 51 27.07 -9.05 -6.44
C ASP A 51 27.93 -9.56 -5.28
N GLU A 52 28.85 -8.76 -4.79
CA GLU A 52 29.68 -9.09 -3.63
C GLU A 52 29.02 -8.63 -2.31
N MET A 53 28.07 -7.69 -2.37
CA MET A 53 27.43 -7.07 -1.22
C MET A 53 26.22 -7.85 -0.72
N ALA A 54 25.40 -8.39 -1.63
CA ALA A 54 24.13 -9.01 -1.29
C ALA A 54 23.97 -10.41 -1.89
N THR A 55 23.10 -11.21 -1.26
CA THR A 55 22.73 -12.53 -1.77
C THR A 55 21.91 -12.41 -3.04
N GLN A 56 20.99 -11.45 -3.07
CA GLN A 56 20.14 -11.12 -4.21
C GLN A 56 20.37 -9.67 -4.62
N VAL A 57 20.68 -9.43 -5.89
CA VAL A 57 20.77 -8.10 -6.48
C VAL A 57 19.65 -7.90 -7.50
N ILE A 58 18.94 -6.79 -7.40
CA ILE A 58 17.78 -6.47 -8.21
C ILE A 58 18.02 -5.10 -8.84
N ASP A 59 18.18 -5.05 -10.15
CA ASP A 59 18.17 -3.77 -10.88
C ASP A 59 16.74 -3.34 -11.15
N VAL A 60 16.34 -2.22 -10.57
CA VAL A 60 14.98 -1.68 -10.72
C VAL A 60 14.87 -0.67 -11.86
N ALA A 61 15.96 -0.45 -12.61
CA ALA A 61 15.97 0.34 -13.85
C ALA A 61 15.32 1.73 -13.71
N GLY A 62 15.59 2.43 -12.62
CA GLY A 62 15.04 3.77 -12.35
C GLY A 62 13.69 3.79 -11.66
N ALA A 63 13.09 2.63 -11.36
CA ALA A 63 11.83 2.60 -10.64
C ALA A 63 11.90 3.30 -9.28
N CYS A 64 10.78 3.87 -8.87
CA CYS A 64 10.66 4.55 -7.59
C CYS A 64 10.46 3.55 -6.45
N ILE A 65 11.24 3.69 -5.38
CA ILE A 65 11.05 2.98 -4.12
C ILE A 65 10.69 4.02 -3.06
N THR A 66 9.57 3.82 -2.39
CA THR A 66 9.06 4.68 -1.32
C THR A 66 8.92 3.88 -0.03
N PRO A 67 8.82 4.53 1.13
CA PRO A 67 8.24 3.90 2.31
C PRO A 67 6.87 3.33 1.98
N GLY A 68 6.46 2.29 2.69
CA GLY A 68 5.10 1.75 2.58
C GLY A 68 4.05 2.83 2.82
N LEU A 69 2.96 2.80 2.05
CA LEU A 69 1.91 3.79 2.17
C LEU A 69 1.14 3.62 3.50
N ILE A 70 0.72 4.74 4.07
CA ILE A 70 -0.10 4.79 5.27
C ILE A 70 -1.49 5.27 4.87
N ASP A 71 -2.51 4.43 5.08
CA ASP A 71 -3.91 4.83 4.92
C ASP A 71 -4.43 5.35 6.26
N CYS A 72 -4.62 6.65 6.35
CA CYS A 72 -5.02 7.31 7.59
C CYS A 72 -6.50 7.12 7.94
N HIS A 73 -7.33 6.66 7.02
CA HIS A 73 -8.77 6.47 7.24
C HIS A 73 -9.36 5.51 6.21
N THR A 74 -9.66 4.31 6.63
CA THR A 74 -10.35 3.32 5.80
C THR A 74 -11.35 2.49 6.60
N HIS A 75 -12.41 2.02 5.93
CA HIS A 75 -13.39 1.12 6.50
C HIS A 75 -13.19 -0.27 5.89
N LEU A 76 -12.56 -1.17 6.63
CA LEU A 76 -12.26 -2.52 6.16
C LEU A 76 -13.35 -3.54 6.48
N VAL A 77 -13.89 -3.47 7.71
CA VAL A 77 -14.84 -4.47 8.21
C VAL A 77 -16.27 -3.97 8.03
N PHE A 78 -16.94 -4.44 7.01
CA PHE A 78 -18.37 -4.18 6.78
C PHE A 78 -18.97 -5.25 5.87
N GLY A 79 -20.29 -5.48 6.01
CA GLY A 79 -21.07 -6.38 5.17
C GLY A 79 -21.64 -5.67 3.95
N GLY A 80 -21.80 -6.42 2.86
CA GLY A 80 -22.41 -5.96 1.62
C GLY A 80 -21.55 -4.98 0.83
N ASN A 81 -22.21 -4.31 -0.11
CA ASN A 81 -21.60 -3.25 -0.93
C ASN A 81 -22.67 -2.22 -1.33
N ARG A 82 -22.25 -1.14 -1.96
CA ARG A 82 -23.12 -0.04 -2.40
C ARG A 82 -23.04 0.21 -3.90
N ALA A 83 -22.73 -0.82 -4.69
CA ALA A 83 -22.56 -0.70 -6.14
C ALA A 83 -23.85 -0.24 -6.83
N GLU A 84 -25.02 -0.74 -6.40
CA GLU A 84 -26.32 -0.30 -6.93
C GLU A 84 -26.60 1.18 -6.63
N GLU A 85 -26.27 1.63 -5.43
CA GLU A 85 -26.42 3.06 -5.08
C GLU A 85 -25.49 3.95 -5.95
N PHE A 86 -24.28 3.47 -6.23
CA PHE A 86 -23.37 4.16 -7.14
C PHE A 86 -23.99 4.27 -8.55
N ASN A 87 -24.58 3.18 -9.06
CA ASN A 87 -25.27 3.19 -10.34
C ASN A 87 -26.48 4.15 -10.35
N LEU A 88 -27.29 4.17 -9.30
CA LEU A 88 -28.39 5.14 -9.17
C LEU A 88 -27.90 6.58 -9.19
N ARG A 89 -26.75 6.87 -8.56
CA ARG A 89 -26.15 8.19 -8.62
C ARG A 89 -25.70 8.59 -10.04
N LEU A 90 -25.14 7.67 -10.79
CA LEU A 90 -24.80 7.88 -12.20
C LEU A 90 -26.04 8.15 -13.06
N GLN A 91 -27.19 7.60 -12.69
CA GLN A 91 -28.50 7.87 -13.33
C GLN A 91 -29.15 9.19 -12.88
N GLY A 92 -28.49 9.95 -12.00
CA GLY A 92 -28.94 11.27 -11.54
C GLY A 92 -29.79 11.26 -10.25
N HIS A 93 -29.93 10.12 -9.57
CA HIS A 93 -30.62 10.09 -8.28
C HIS A 93 -29.83 10.83 -7.21
N SER A 94 -30.53 11.65 -6.42
CA SER A 94 -29.93 12.34 -5.28
C SER A 94 -29.72 11.38 -4.10
N TYR A 95 -28.76 11.72 -3.23
CA TYR A 95 -28.54 10.97 -1.99
C TYR A 95 -29.81 10.81 -1.14
N ALA A 96 -30.61 11.86 -1.06
CA ALA A 96 -31.86 11.84 -0.31
C ALA A 96 -32.88 10.86 -0.88
N GLN A 97 -32.95 10.72 -2.20
CA GLN A 97 -33.83 9.73 -2.86
C GLN A 97 -33.36 8.31 -2.58
N ILE A 98 -32.08 8.05 -2.70
CA ILE A 98 -31.47 6.74 -2.40
C ILE A 98 -31.67 6.38 -0.93
N ALA A 99 -31.45 7.30 0.00
CA ALA A 99 -31.65 7.07 1.42
C ALA A 99 -33.11 6.74 1.78
N LYS A 100 -34.07 7.42 1.14
CA LYS A 100 -35.52 7.12 1.34
C LYS A 100 -35.89 5.72 0.87
N GLN A 101 -35.18 5.14 -0.06
CA GLN A 101 -35.38 3.77 -0.56
C GLN A 101 -34.61 2.71 0.27
N GLY A 102 -34.10 3.09 1.44
CA GLY A 102 -33.35 2.18 2.32
C GLY A 102 -31.84 2.08 2.03
N GLY A 103 -31.32 2.93 1.15
CA GLY A 103 -29.88 3.05 0.86
C GLY A 103 -29.13 3.90 1.87
N GLY A 104 -27.92 4.28 1.50
CA GLY A 104 -27.04 5.07 2.33
C GLY A 104 -26.39 4.27 3.45
N ILE A 105 -25.95 4.96 4.50
CA ILE A 105 -25.24 4.33 5.62
C ILE A 105 -26.07 3.24 6.31
N MET A 106 -27.40 3.42 6.36
CA MET A 106 -28.29 2.45 7.01
C MET A 106 -28.31 1.11 6.28
N SER A 107 -28.18 1.09 4.95
CA SER A 107 -28.01 -0.15 4.18
C SER A 107 -26.75 -0.89 4.63
N THR A 108 -25.61 -0.21 4.72
CA THR A 108 -24.35 -0.80 5.20
C THR A 108 -24.47 -1.31 6.63
N VAL A 109 -25.09 -0.54 7.53
CA VAL A 109 -25.30 -0.95 8.93
C VAL A 109 -26.16 -2.22 9.00
N SER A 110 -27.27 -2.26 8.25
CA SER A 110 -28.15 -3.42 8.22
C SER A 110 -27.43 -4.68 7.69
N GLN A 111 -26.72 -4.55 6.57
CA GLN A 111 -25.98 -5.66 5.96
C GLN A 111 -24.83 -6.15 6.86
N THR A 112 -24.12 -5.24 7.53
CA THR A 112 -23.06 -5.60 8.48
C THR A 112 -23.61 -6.35 9.68
N ARG A 113 -24.75 -5.91 10.24
CA ARG A 113 -25.40 -6.60 11.38
C ARG A 113 -25.98 -7.96 11.02
N ALA A 114 -26.41 -8.14 9.78
CA ALA A 114 -26.94 -9.40 9.29
C ALA A 114 -25.85 -10.41 8.85
N ALA A 115 -24.62 -9.94 8.60
CA ALA A 115 -23.53 -10.78 8.15
C ALA A 115 -22.98 -11.63 9.29
N THR A 116 -22.57 -12.87 8.98
CA THR A 116 -21.81 -13.71 9.91
C THR A 116 -20.35 -13.22 10.02
N GLU A 117 -19.68 -13.57 11.11
CA GLU A 117 -18.24 -13.27 11.28
C GLU A 117 -17.41 -13.77 10.11
N GLN A 118 -17.68 -14.98 9.63
CA GLN A 118 -16.97 -15.57 8.48
C GLN A 118 -17.14 -14.74 7.20
N VAL A 119 -18.33 -14.21 6.95
CA VAL A 119 -18.59 -13.33 5.78
C VAL A 119 -17.84 -12.01 5.92
N LEU A 120 -17.82 -11.43 7.11
CA LEU A 120 -17.07 -10.21 7.39
C LEU A 120 -15.56 -10.43 7.26
N GLU A 121 -15.04 -11.53 7.82
CA GLU A 121 -13.63 -11.88 7.70
C GLU A 121 -13.20 -12.05 6.24
N ASN A 122 -13.91 -12.85 5.47
CA ASN A 122 -13.57 -13.12 4.07
C ASN A 122 -13.57 -11.84 3.23
N SER A 123 -14.60 -11.00 3.39
CA SER A 123 -14.68 -9.72 2.66
C SER A 123 -13.62 -8.71 3.09
N THR A 124 -13.25 -8.72 4.36
CA THR A 124 -12.16 -7.89 4.90
C THR A 124 -10.81 -8.34 4.35
N ARG A 125 -10.56 -9.63 4.31
CA ARG A 125 -9.32 -10.20 3.74
C ARG A 125 -9.13 -9.76 2.28
N THR A 126 -10.19 -9.86 1.46
CA THR A 126 -10.14 -9.41 0.07
C THR A 126 -9.78 -7.92 -0.06
N ARG A 127 -10.33 -7.05 0.82
CA ARG A 127 -10.01 -5.61 0.82
C ARG A 127 -8.58 -5.35 1.28
N LEU A 128 -8.10 -6.08 2.30
CA LEU A 128 -6.71 -5.99 2.76
C LEU A 128 -5.73 -6.39 1.66
N ASP A 129 -6.00 -7.48 0.94
CA ASP A 129 -5.15 -7.92 -0.16
C ASP A 129 -5.05 -6.85 -1.26
N GLN A 130 -6.15 -6.13 -1.54
CA GLN A 130 -6.14 -5.01 -2.49
C GLN A 130 -5.28 -3.83 -1.98
N LEU A 131 -5.44 -3.44 -0.70
CA LEU A 131 -4.62 -2.38 -0.11
C LEU A 131 -3.13 -2.74 -0.10
N LEU A 132 -2.79 -3.98 0.22
CA LEU A 132 -1.41 -4.47 0.15
C LEU A 132 -0.86 -4.43 -1.27
N ALA A 133 -1.67 -4.81 -2.28
CA ALA A 133 -1.28 -4.73 -3.69
C ALA A 133 -1.05 -3.28 -4.15
N ASP A 134 -1.76 -2.32 -3.56
CA ASP A 134 -1.59 -0.87 -3.80
C ASP A 134 -0.41 -0.27 -2.99
N GLY A 135 0.29 -1.08 -2.18
CA GLY A 135 1.46 -0.66 -1.41
C GLY A 135 1.14 -0.08 -0.02
N VAL A 136 -0.09 -0.20 0.45
CA VAL A 136 -0.47 0.22 1.82
C VAL A 136 0.04 -0.81 2.82
N THR A 137 0.79 -0.34 3.84
CA THR A 137 1.39 -1.19 4.87
C THR A 137 0.87 -0.88 6.28
N THR A 138 0.19 0.26 6.45
CA THR A 138 -0.30 0.74 7.75
C THR A 138 -1.63 1.45 7.60
#